data_8bbf81eb9b816a04b6d8afe6c3c2f2c0
#
_entry.id   8bbf81eb9b816a04b6d8afe6c3c2f2c0
#
_cell.length_a   1.000
_cell.length_b   1.000
_cell.length_c   1.000
_cell.angle_alpha   90.00
_cell.angle_beta   90.00
_cell.angle_gamma   90.00
#
_symmetry.space_group_name_H-M   'P 1'
#
loop_
_entity.id
_entity.type
_entity.pdbx_description
1 polymer ?
#
loop_
_entity_poly.entity_id
_entity_poly.type
_entity_poly.pdbx_seq_one_letter_code
_entity_poly.pdbx_strand_id
1 'polypeptide(L)'
;MKMSNHAVSIGSAFGIPIRLHISLLIAVALFSIFSGAGFLAILILAVGIFGSVALHELGHSVVARAKGSYIHEIVLYPFGGAAKISNIPKRPIDEIMVALAGPAVSLMLAIVFQQFELLRLLGYLNGMLFFFNILPVFPMDGGRVLRAALTLKKGRTEATRIAATVGKYFCGLFVIVGLFGMPYRIMGLIGPFESNFVLAFIGFYIYRAGQMEYRMVMMEHQANPFSGRREGQIDVEVSPPPYANSESGSIGAKLRNLFRR
;
A
#
# COMPACT_ATOMS: atom_id res chain seq x y z
N MET A 1 4.08 -1.52 -19.45
CA MET A 1 4.12 -0.60 -18.29
C MET A 1 5.52 0.00 -18.23
N LYS A 2 5.68 1.32 -18.44
CA LYS A 2 7.01 1.96 -18.48
C LYS A 2 7.66 1.90 -17.09
N MET A 3 8.92 1.45 -17.02
CA MET A 3 9.76 1.57 -15.81
C MET A 3 9.86 3.04 -15.40
N SER A 4 10.01 3.31 -14.11
CA SER A 4 10.13 4.68 -13.59
C SER A 4 11.36 5.38 -14.24
N ASN A 5 11.12 6.37 -15.10
CA ASN A 5 12.18 7.04 -15.89
C ASN A 5 13.22 7.81 -15.03
N HIS A 6 12.94 7.99 -13.72
CA HIS A 6 13.77 8.79 -12.81
C HIS A 6 14.20 7.99 -11.57
N ALA A 7 14.42 6.67 -11.69
CA ALA A 7 14.88 5.84 -10.61
C ALA A 7 16.14 5.06 -10.97
N VAL A 8 17.14 5.13 -10.09
CA VAL A 8 18.44 4.43 -10.21
C VAL A 8 18.32 3.07 -9.55
N SER A 9 18.77 2.00 -10.23
CA SER A 9 18.83 0.66 -9.64
C SER A 9 20.00 0.56 -8.68
N ILE A 10 19.72 0.05 -7.45
CA ILE A 10 20.75 -0.19 -6.44
C ILE A 10 21.02 -1.67 -6.20
N GLY A 11 20.22 -2.56 -6.81
CA GLY A 11 20.37 -4.01 -6.68
C GLY A 11 19.06 -4.74 -6.80
N SER A 12 19.06 -6.00 -6.40
CA SER A 12 17.85 -6.83 -6.34
C SER A 12 17.89 -7.74 -5.12
N ALA A 13 16.73 -8.01 -4.51
CA ALA A 13 16.57 -8.97 -3.45
C ALA A 13 15.45 -9.96 -3.81
N PHE A 14 15.69 -11.25 -3.66
CA PHE A 14 14.78 -12.32 -4.09
C PHE A 14 14.33 -12.21 -5.55
N GLY A 15 15.18 -11.66 -6.45
CA GLY A 15 14.85 -11.41 -7.84
C GLY A 15 13.93 -10.22 -8.08
N ILE A 16 13.67 -9.37 -7.07
CA ILE A 16 12.88 -8.15 -7.16
C ILE A 16 13.85 -6.96 -7.25
N PRO A 17 13.86 -6.18 -8.34
CA PRO A 17 14.71 -5.00 -8.46
C PRO A 17 14.34 -3.94 -7.44
N ILE A 18 15.35 -3.36 -6.76
CA ILE A 18 15.19 -2.25 -5.83
C ILE A 18 15.81 -1.01 -6.47
N ARG A 19 15.06 0.09 -6.48
CA ARG A 19 15.44 1.33 -7.13
C ARG A 19 15.23 2.53 -6.21
N LEU A 20 16.12 3.52 -6.31
CA LEU A 20 15.97 4.80 -5.64
C LEU A 20 15.45 5.84 -6.62
N HIS A 21 14.36 6.49 -6.28
CA HIS A 21 13.89 7.62 -7.07
C HIS A 21 14.81 8.83 -6.87
N ILE A 22 15.06 9.60 -7.93
CA ILE A 22 15.99 10.75 -7.87
C ILE A 22 15.58 11.79 -6.82
N SER A 23 14.27 11.94 -6.56
CA SER A 23 13.78 12.84 -5.50
C SER A 23 14.26 12.45 -4.11
N LEU A 24 14.52 11.16 -3.85
CA LEU A 24 15.08 10.71 -2.59
C LEU A 24 16.53 11.17 -2.44
N LEU A 25 17.34 11.03 -3.49
CA LEU A 25 18.72 11.49 -3.49
C LEU A 25 18.80 13.01 -3.27
N ILE A 26 17.92 13.76 -3.94
CA ILE A 26 17.80 15.21 -3.76
C ILE A 26 17.41 15.54 -2.31
N ALA A 27 16.42 14.85 -1.74
CA ALA A 27 15.97 15.08 -0.37
C ALA A 27 17.10 14.82 0.66
N VAL A 28 17.85 13.74 0.50
CA VAL A 28 18.99 13.41 1.37
C VAL A 28 20.08 14.47 1.24
N ALA A 29 20.40 14.93 0.01
CA ALA A 29 21.39 15.97 -0.23
C ALA A 29 20.97 17.30 0.41
N LEU A 30 19.74 17.75 0.19
CA LEU A 30 19.20 18.97 0.80
C LEU A 30 19.22 18.88 2.33
N PHE A 31 18.74 17.76 2.89
CA PHE A 31 18.76 17.56 4.34
C PHE A 31 20.19 17.62 4.91
N SER A 32 21.16 17.05 4.20
CA SER A 32 22.57 17.11 4.59
C SER A 32 23.11 18.56 4.63
N ILE A 33 22.70 19.39 3.67
CA ILE A 33 23.13 20.80 3.60
C ILE A 33 22.49 21.63 4.75
N PHE A 34 21.21 21.42 5.02
CA PHE A 34 20.47 22.27 5.96
C PHE A 34 20.49 21.78 7.42
N SER A 35 20.81 20.51 7.68
CA SER A 35 20.81 19.94 9.04
C SER A 35 22.02 20.36 9.89
N GLY A 36 23.08 20.86 9.27
CA GLY A 36 24.36 21.12 9.96
C GLY A 36 25.13 19.87 10.39
N ALA A 37 24.55 18.67 10.18
CA ALA A 37 25.22 17.40 10.44
C ALA A 37 26.16 17.03 9.28
N GLY A 38 27.25 16.33 9.60
CA GLY A 38 28.18 15.90 8.56
C GLY A 38 27.55 15.01 7.51
N PHE A 39 27.91 15.21 6.25
CA PHE A 39 27.33 14.43 5.11
C PHE A 39 27.38 12.92 5.33
N LEU A 40 28.49 12.41 5.85
CA LEU A 40 28.64 10.97 6.10
C LEU A 40 27.64 10.45 7.15
N ALA A 41 27.38 11.20 8.21
CA ALA A 41 26.41 10.83 9.24
C ALA A 41 24.99 10.75 8.66
N ILE A 42 24.60 11.75 7.85
CA ILE A 42 23.30 11.76 7.17
C ILE A 42 23.19 10.62 6.17
N LEU A 43 24.25 10.32 5.42
CA LEU A 43 24.27 9.21 4.47
C LEU A 43 24.09 7.86 5.17
N ILE A 44 24.79 7.61 6.28
CA ILE A 44 24.67 6.38 7.06
C ILE A 44 23.23 6.23 7.61
N LEU A 45 22.68 7.32 8.16
CA LEU A 45 21.32 7.34 8.66
C LEU A 45 20.31 7.08 7.54
N ALA A 46 20.46 7.71 6.39
CA ALA A 46 19.61 7.51 5.22
C ALA A 46 19.66 6.05 4.73
N VAL A 47 20.84 5.44 4.64
CA VAL A 47 20.99 4.03 4.27
C VAL A 47 20.27 3.13 5.29
N GLY A 48 20.38 3.40 6.59
CA GLY A 48 19.69 2.66 7.64
C GLY A 48 18.15 2.78 7.53
N ILE A 49 17.64 3.99 7.39
CA ILE A 49 16.20 4.26 7.28
C ILE A 49 15.62 3.65 6.01
N PHE A 50 16.19 3.97 4.84
CA PHE A 50 15.66 3.50 3.57
C PHE A 50 15.95 2.01 3.33
N GLY A 51 17.00 1.47 3.95
CA GLY A 51 17.20 0.02 4.06
C GLY A 51 16.07 -0.67 4.82
N SER A 52 15.65 -0.10 5.96
CA SER A 52 14.50 -0.59 6.73
C SER A 52 13.19 -0.49 5.95
N VAL A 53 12.96 0.61 5.24
CA VAL A 53 11.79 0.78 4.37
C VAL A 53 11.83 -0.24 3.22
N ALA A 54 12.98 -0.47 2.61
CA ALA A 54 13.12 -1.48 1.55
C ALA A 54 12.80 -2.90 2.07
N LEU A 55 13.24 -3.24 3.28
CA LEU A 55 12.93 -4.51 3.91
C LEU A 55 11.45 -4.66 4.26
N HIS A 56 10.81 -3.58 4.70
CA HIS A 56 9.36 -3.52 4.92
C HIS A 56 8.59 -3.81 3.61
N GLU A 57 8.90 -3.10 2.52
CA GLU A 57 8.29 -3.33 1.19
C GLU A 57 8.59 -4.74 0.65
N LEU A 58 9.78 -5.25 0.95
CA LEU A 58 10.16 -6.61 0.58
C LEU A 58 9.31 -7.65 1.31
N GLY A 59 8.98 -7.40 2.59
CA GLY A 59 8.04 -8.23 3.36
C GLY A 59 6.70 -8.37 2.64
N HIS A 60 6.08 -7.26 2.25
CA HIS A 60 4.85 -7.29 1.45
C HIS A 60 5.03 -8.04 0.13
N SER A 61 6.12 -7.75 -0.56
CA SER A 61 6.41 -8.29 -1.90
C SER A 61 6.60 -9.81 -1.89
N VAL A 62 7.31 -10.35 -0.90
CA VAL A 62 7.54 -11.80 -0.76
C VAL A 62 6.23 -12.53 -0.50
N VAL A 63 5.39 -12.03 0.41
CA VAL A 63 4.09 -12.63 0.71
C VAL A 63 3.13 -12.48 -0.47
N ALA A 64 3.08 -11.32 -1.13
CA ALA A 64 2.25 -11.12 -2.32
C ALA A 64 2.65 -12.08 -3.45
N ARG A 65 3.94 -12.28 -3.68
CA ARG A 65 4.44 -13.25 -4.67
C ARG A 65 4.05 -14.68 -4.33
N ALA A 66 4.12 -15.08 -3.06
CA ALA A 66 3.66 -16.39 -2.60
C ALA A 66 2.14 -16.59 -2.81
N LYS A 67 1.38 -15.49 -2.94
CA LYS A 67 -0.06 -15.47 -3.26
C LYS A 67 -0.35 -15.29 -4.76
N GLY A 68 0.65 -15.43 -5.62
CA GLY A 68 0.49 -15.40 -7.08
C GLY A 68 0.59 -14.00 -7.71
N SER A 69 0.99 -12.98 -6.96
CA SER A 69 1.28 -11.65 -7.50
C SER A 69 2.62 -11.63 -8.24
N TYR A 70 2.71 -10.78 -9.24
CA TYR A 70 3.98 -10.48 -9.91
C TYR A 70 4.50 -9.12 -9.47
N ILE A 71 5.73 -9.09 -8.93
CA ILE A 71 6.37 -7.87 -8.44
C ILE A 71 7.36 -7.39 -9.49
N HIS A 72 7.12 -6.21 -10.05
CA HIS A 72 7.97 -5.65 -11.11
C HIS A 72 9.23 -4.99 -10.52
N GLU A 73 9.06 -4.13 -9.55
CA GLU A 73 10.14 -3.38 -8.90
C GLU A 73 9.64 -2.82 -7.55
N ILE A 74 10.58 -2.54 -6.64
CA ILE A 74 10.37 -1.72 -5.45
C ILE A 74 11.08 -0.39 -5.69
N VAL A 75 10.37 0.74 -5.58
CA VAL A 75 10.95 2.08 -5.75
C VAL A 75 10.87 2.83 -4.42
N LEU A 76 12.00 3.35 -3.94
CA LEU A 76 12.08 4.14 -2.72
C LEU A 76 11.98 5.63 -3.04
N TYR A 77 11.05 6.30 -2.35
CA TYR A 77 10.78 7.73 -2.41
C TYR A 77 11.11 8.40 -1.07
N PRO A 78 11.21 9.75 -0.97
CA PRO A 78 11.48 10.45 0.30
C PRO A 78 10.49 10.12 1.43
N PHE A 79 9.24 9.84 1.09
CA PHE A 79 8.15 9.58 2.04
C PHE A 79 7.77 8.09 2.16
N GLY A 80 8.64 7.18 1.70
CA GLY A 80 8.42 5.73 1.83
C GLY A 80 8.78 4.95 0.58
N GLY A 81 8.44 3.65 0.58
CA GLY A 81 8.59 2.75 -0.56
C GLY A 81 7.28 2.54 -1.31
N ALA A 82 7.39 2.08 -2.55
CA ALA A 82 6.25 1.62 -3.33
C ALA A 82 6.66 0.42 -4.19
N ALA A 83 6.01 -0.71 -3.98
CA ALA A 83 6.14 -1.89 -4.83
C ALA A 83 5.15 -1.80 -6.00
N LYS A 84 5.65 -1.96 -7.23
CA LYS A 84 4.79 -2.11 -8.42
C LYS A 84 4.39 -3.57 -8.55
N ILE A 85 3.12 -3.84 -8.28
CA ILE A 85 2.56 -5.19 -8.19
C ILE A 85 1.47 -5.36 -9.26
N SER A 86 1.52 -6.48 -9.99
CA SER A 86 0.43 -6.96 -10.85
C SER A 86 -0.22 -8.18 -10.23
N ASN A 87 -1.48 -8.46 -10.57
CA ASN A 87 -2.26 -9.56 -10.00
C ASN A 87 -2.37 -9.49 -8.46
N ILE A 88 -2.81 -8.35 -7.94
CA ILE A 88 -3.03 -8.19 -6.49
C ILE A 88 -4.03 -9.24 -6.02
N PRO A 89 -3.78 -9.94 -4.88
CA PRO A 89 -4.68 -10.96 -4.37
C PRO A 89 -6.06 -10.38 -4.10
N LYS A 90 -7.10 -11.03 -4.63
CA LYS A 90 -8.50 -10.60 -4.47
C LYS A 90 -9.15 -11.17 -3.20
N ARG A 91 -8.59 -12.26 -2.64
CA ARG A 91 -9.11 -12.88 -1.42
C ARG A 91 -8.79 -12.01 -0.21
N PRO A 92 -9.78 -11.66 0.64
CA PRO A 92 -9.55 -10.78 1.78
C PRO A 92 -8.48 -11.29 2.75
N ILE A 93 -8.41 -12.59 3.00
CA ILE A 93 -7.40 -13.19 3.88
C ILE A 93 -5.99 -13.00 3.30
N ASP A 94 -5.81 -13.18 2.00
CA ASP A 94 -4.52 -12.97 1.36
C ASP A 94 -4.12 -11.50 1.40
N GLU A 95 -5.07 -10.57 1.25
CA GLU A 95 -4.83 -9.13 1.41
C GLU A 95 -4.37 -8.80 2.84
N ILE A 96 -4.99 -9.40 3.88
CA ILE A 96 -4.55 -9.24 5.28
C ILE A 96 -3.11 -9.75 5.46
N MET A 97 -2.80 -10.95 4.96
CA MET A 97 -1.46 -11.54 5.08
C MET A 97 -0.40 -10.66 4.41
N VAL A 98 -0.68 -10.17 3.21
CA VAL A 98 0.20 -9.24 2.50
C VAL A 98 0.36 -7.95 3.29
N ALA A 99 -0.73 -7.34 3.74
CA ALA A 99 -0.70 -6.07 4.45
C ALA A 99 0.03 -6.14 5.81
N LEU A 100 -0.03 -7.27 6.52
CA LEU A 100 0.67 -7.45 7.79
C LEU A 100 2.16 -7.78 7.62
N ALA A 101 2.60 -8.25 6.46
CA ALA A 101 3.97 -8.72 6.26
C ALA A 101 5.01 -7.60 6.40
N GLY A 102 4.75 -6.40 5.87
CA GLY A 102 5.64 -5.24 6.04
C GLY A 102 5.77 -4.81 7.51
N PRO A 103 4.64 -4.51 8.20
CA PRO A 103 4.67 -4.22 9.62
C PRO A 103 5.38 -5.30 10.47
N ALA A 104 5.19 -6.58 10.16
CA ALA A 104 5.89 -7.66 10.87
C ALA A 104 7.42 -7.57 10.71
N VAL A 105 7.92 -7.24 9.52
CA VAL A 105 9.35 -7.00 9.29
C VAL A 105 9.82 -5.78 10.10
N SER A 106 9.08 -4.66 10.08
CA SER A 106 9.45 -3.47 10.85
C SER A 106 9.48 -3.74 12.36
N LEU A 107 8.52 -4.51 12.88
CA LEU A 107 8.51 -4.90 14.29
C LEU A 107 9.73 -5.77 14.64
N MET A 108 10.05 -6.74 13.80
CA MET A 108 11.23 -7.60 13.97
C MET A 108 12.51 -6.75 13.98
N LEU A 109 12.67 -5.83 13.03
CA LEU A 109 13.82 -4.93 12.98
C LEU A 109 13.87 -4.01 14.21
N ALA A 110 12.73 -3.50 14.68
CA ALA A 110 12.66 -2.69 15.89
C ALA A 110 13.21 -3.47 17.11
N ILE A 111 12.76 -4.71 17.30
CA ILE A 111 13.20 -5.55 18.43
C ILE A 111 14.69 -5.90 18.31
N VAL A 112 15.17 -6.28 17.14
CA VAL A 112 16.57 -6.67 16.91
C VAL A 112 17.49 -5.47 17.12
N PHE A 113 17.19 -4.32 16.49
CA PHE A 113 18.06 -3.14 16.57
C PHE A 113 18.12 -2.51 17.97
N GLN A 114 17.08 -2.69 18.80
CA GLN A 114 17.10 -2.26 20.19
C GLN A 114 18.17 -2.96 21.04
N GLN A 115 18.64 -4.14 20.64
CA GLN A 115 19.67 -4.90 21.36
C GLN A 115 21.08 -4.30 21.16
N PHE A 116 21.26 -3.46 20.16
CA PHE A 116 22.54 -2.87 19.80
C PHE A 116 22.54 -1.36 20.01
N GLU A 117 23.43 -0.86 20.87
CA GLU A 117 23.52 0.58 21.20
C GLU A 117 23.61 1.46 19.95
N LEU A 118 24.48 1.08 19.02
CA LEU A 118 24.72 1.81 17.77
C LEU A 118 23.47 1.85 16.86
N LEU A 119 22.59 0.84 16.93
CA LEU A 119 21.41 0.71 16.07
C LEU A 119 20.12 1.13 16.78
N ARG A 120 20.19 1.55 18.05
CA ARG A 120 19.01 1.86 18.87
C ARG A 120 18.11 2.90 18.21
N LEU A 121 18.68 3.92 17.57
CA LEU A 121 17.91 4.92 16.81
C LEU A 121 17.12 4.26 15.67
N LEU A 122 17.74 3.37 14.91
CA LEU A 122 17.04 2.62 13.85
C LEU A 122 15.97 1.70 14.43
N GLY A 123 16.18 1.14 15.61
CA GLY A 123 15.18 0.38 16.35
C GLY A 123 13.93 1.22 16.66
N TYR A 124 14.09 2.43 17.18
CA TYR A 124 12.98 3.37 17.40
C TYR A 124 12.26 3.74 16.11
N LEU A 125 13.01 4.06 15.06
CA LEU A 125 12.43 4.43 13.76
C LEU A 125 11.63 3.27 13.12
N ASN A 126 12.10 2.03 13.25
CA ASN A 126 11.36 0.85 12.82
C ASN A 126 10.12 0.60 13.68
N GLY A 127 10.19 0.85 15.00
CA GLY A 127 9.03 0.83 15.89
C GLY A 127 7.96 1.85 15.48
N MET A 128 8.38 3.07 15.12
CA MET A 128 7.47 4.08 14.58
C MET A 128 6.90 3.66 13.22
N LEU A 129 7.72 3.12 12.32
CA LEU A 129 7.28 2.61 11.02
C LEU A 129 6.22 1.51 11.19
N PHE A 130 6.43 0.56 12.12
CA PHE A 130 5.43 -0.44 12.49
C PHE A 130 4.15 0.22 13.01
N PHE A 131 4.27 1.11 14.01
CA PHE A 131 3.13 1.73 14.67
C PHE A 131 2.25 2.51 13.69
N PHE A 132 2.86 3.36 12.84
CA PHE A 132 2.11 4.13 11.85
C PHE A 132 1.47 3.22 10.80
N ASN A 133 2.16 2.17 10.35
CA ASN A 133 1.59 1.28 9.34
C ASN A 133 0.49 0.36 9.87
N ILE A 134 0.42 0.08 11.18
CA ILE A 134 -0.67 -0.72 11.74
C ILE A 134 -1.93 0.11 12.04
N LEU A 135 -1.86 1.45 11.98
CA LEU A 135 -3.03 2.30 12.17
C LEU A 135 -4.10 1.99 11.12
N PRO A 136 -5.37 1.90 11.53
CA PRO A 136 -6.48 1.55 10.62
C PRO A 136 -6.89 2.73 9.73
N VAL A 137 -5.92 3.32 9.03
CA VAL A 137 -6.04 4.55 8.23
C VAL A 137 -5.41 4.33 6.86
N PHE A 138 -6.13 4.62 5.78
CA PHE A 138 -5.50 4.69 4.46
C PHE A 138 -4.56 5.91 4.34
N PRO A 139 -3.42 5.80 3.66
CA PRO A 139 -2.95 4.67 2.82
C PRO A 139 -2.11 3.62 3.58
N MET A 140 -2.14 3.59 4.91
CA MET A 140 -1.35 2.68 5.74
C MET A 140 -1.84 1.23 5.61
N ASP A 141 -0.98 0.27 5.95
CA ASP A 141 -1.29 -1.16 5.87
C ASP A 141 -2.44 -1.57 6.78
N GLY A 142 -2.54 -0.97 7.96
CA GLY A 142 -3.67 -1.18 8.89
C GLY A 142 -5.02 -0.77 8.29
N GLY A 143 -5.07 0.25 7.43
CA GLY A 143 -6.26 0.60 6.65
C GLY A 143 -6.64 -0.51 5.66
N ARG A 144 -5.65 -1.14 5.02
CA ARG A 144 -5.85 -2.29 4.12
C ARG A 144 -6.30 -3.53 4.91
N VAL A 145 -5.71 -3.78 6.07
CA VAL A 145 -6.14 -4.87 6.99
C VAL A 145 -7.59 -4.66 7.42
N LEU A 146 -7.95 -3.46 7.84
CA LEU A 146 -9.33 -3.12 8.23
C LEU A 146 -10.31 -3.33 7.06
N ARG A 147 -9.98 -2.82 5.88
CA ARG A 147 -10.78 -3.05 4.67
C ARG A 147 -10.97 -4.53 4.39
N ALA A 148 -9.89 -5.29 4.36
CA ALA A 148 -9.94 -6.71 4.03
C ALA A 148 -10.75 -7.51 5.08
N ALA A 149 -10.59 -7.22 6.37
CA ALA A 149 -11.37 -7.83 7.44
C ALA A 149 -12.88 -7.52 7.30
N LEU A 150 -13.24 -6.28 7.01
CA LEU A 150 -14.63 -5.88 6.77
C LEU A 150 -15.19 -6.48 5.48
N THR A 151 -14.37 -6.71 4.46
CA THR A 151 -14.77 -7.31 3.18
C THR A 151 -15.32 -8.74 3.38
N LEU A 152 -14.84 -9.47 4.39
CA LEU A 152 -15.35 -10.80 4.72
C LEU A 152 -16.86 -10.82 5.03
N LYS A 153 -17.40 -9.70 5.55
CA LYS A 153 -18.80 -9.58 5.97
C LYS A 153 -19.64 -8.64 5.10
N LYS A 154 -19.06 -7.55 4.60
CA LYS A 154 -19.81 -6.43 4.01
C LYS A 154 -19.58 -6.21 2.51
N GLY A 155 -18.66 -6.96 1.89
CA GLY A 155 -18.22 -6.70 0.52
C GLY A 155 -17.21 -5.53 0.42
N ARG A 156 -16.45 -5.51 -0.69
CA ARG A 156 -15.26 -4.63 -0.86
C ARG A 156 -15.60 -3.14 -0.84
N THR A 157 -16.68 -2.74 -1.50
CA THR A 157 -17.08 -1.33 -1.63
C THR A 157 -17.46 -0.72 -0.29
N GLU A 158 -18.34 -1.41 0.46
CA GLU A 158 -18.79 -0.94 1.78
C GLU A 158 -17.64 -1.00 2.80
N ALA A 159 -16.83 -2.06 2.76
CA ALA A 159 -15.63 -2.17 3.58
C ALA A 159 -14.66 -1.00 3.36
N THR A 160 -14.42 -0.61 2.09
CA THR A 160 -13.57 0.53 1.75
C THR A 160 -14.15 1.85 2.26
N ARG A 161 -15.47 2.03 2.14
CA ARG A 161 -16.16 3.21 2.67
C ARG A 161 -16.00 3.34 4.18
N ILE A 162 -16.20 2.25 4.92
CA ILE A 162 -16.04 2.24 6.39
C ILE A 162 -14.59 2.53 6.77
N ALA A 163 -13.62 1.85 6.15
CA ALA A 163 -12.20 2.05 6.44
C ALA A 163 -11.75 3.50 6.14
N ALA A 164 -12.23 4.10 5.04
CA ALA A 164 -11.96 5.49 4.72
C ALA A 164 -12.60 6.46 5.75
N THR A 165 -13.79 6.13 6.26
CA THR A 165 -14.47 6.93 7.29
C THR A 165 -13.71 6.86 8.62
N VAL A 166 -13.27 5.68 9.06
CA VAL A 166 -12.41 5.50 10.24
C VAL A 166 -11.13 6.32 10.09
N GLY A 167 -10.46 6.19 8.92
CA GLY A 167 -9.26 6.97 8.62
C GLY A 167 -9.48 8.49 8.71
N LYS A 168 -10.62 8.99 8.25
CA LYS A 168 -10.97 10.41 8.35
C LYS A 168 -10.99 10.92 9.80
N TYR A 169 -11.54 10.14 10.72
CA TYR A 169 -11.55 10.52 12.15
C TYR A 169 -10.16 10.52 12.76
N PHE A 170 -9.32 9.52 12.46
CA PHE A 170 -7.92 9.50 12.91
C PHE A 170 -7.13 10.69 12.37
N CYS A 171 -7.28 11.02 11.08
CA CYS A 171 -6.64 12.19 10.49
C CYS A 171 -7.13 13.50 11.13
N GLY A 172 -8.43 13.63 11.39
CA GLY A 172 -8.99 14.75 12.10
C GLY A 172 -8.38 14.91 13.50
N LEU A 173 -8.23 13.79 14.23
CA LEU A 173 -7.55 13.79 15.53
C LEU A 173 -6.11 14.28 15.43
N PHE A 174 -5.33 13.81 14.44
CA PHE A 174 -3.95 14.28 14.22
C PHE A 174 -3.87 15.76 13.91
N VAL A 175 -4.81 16.28 13.12
CA VAL A 175 -4.89 17.73 12.84
C VAL A 175 -5.22 18.51 14.11
N ILE A 176 -6.20 18.08 14.88
CA ILE A 176 -6.59 18.74 16.13
C ILE A 176 -5.43 18.72 17.13
N VAL A 177 -4.83 17.56 17.36
CA VAL A 177 -3.69 17.41 18.27
C VAL A 177 -2.48 18.23 17.76
N GLY A 178 -2.25 18.27 16.45
CA GLY A 178 -1.17 19.06 15.86
C GLY A 178 -1.38 20.57 16.01
N LEU A 179 -2.62 21.07 15.92
CA LEU A 179 -2.94 22.50 16.05
C LEU A 179 -3.00 22.97 17.50
N PHE A 180 -3.62 22.18 18.38
CA PHE A 180 -3.90 22.57 19.77
C PHE A 180 -2.90 21.99 20.77
N GLY A 181 -2.02 21.08 20.33
CA GLY A 181 -1.08 20.37 21.18
C GLY A 181 -1.74 19.25 21.99
N MET A 182 -0.91 18.43 22.62
CA MET A 182 -1.32 17.46 23.64
C MET A 182 -0.81 17.87 25.02
N PRO A 183 -1.58 17.66 26.09
CA PRO A 183 -1.03 17.87 27.42
C PRO A 183 0.13 16.88 27.67
N TYR A 184 1.26 17.44 28.03
CA TYR A 184 2.58 16.83 28.24
C TYR A 184 2.60 15.50 29.02
N ARG A 185 1.60 15.26 29.87
CA ARG A 185 1.56 14.11 30.79
C ARG A 185 1.26 12.75 30.16
N ILE A 186 0.79 12.70 28.93
CA ILE A 186 0.31 11.43 28.35
C ILE A 186 1.40 10.69 27.57
N MET A 187 2.43 11.37 27.07
CA MET A 187 3.34 10.71 26.14
C MET A 187 4.84 10.95 26.34
N GLY A 188 5.27 11.80 27.26
CA GLY A 188 6.71 12.03 27.55
C GLY A 188 7.61 12.44 26.36
N LEU A 189 7.04 12.53 25.16
CA LEU A 189 7.76 12.74 23.88
C LEU A 189 7.47 14.09 23.23
N ILE A 190 6.49 14.86 23.73
CA ILE A 190 6.04 16.11 23.13
C ILE A 190 6.02 17.17 24.23
N GLY A 191 6.75 18.26 24.03
CA GLY A 191 6.87 19.39 24.96
C GLY A 191 5.53 20.07 25.33
N PRO A 192 5.54 21.07 26.22
CA PRO A 192 4.33 21.70 26.74
C PRO A 192 3.54 22.33 25.60
N PHE A 193 2.23 22.06 25.50
CA PHE A 193 1.21 22.65 24.63
C PHE A 193 1.72 23.43 23.39
N GLU A 194 2.80 22.99 22.77
CA GLU A 194 3.30 23.60 21.55
C GLU A 194 2.56 22.98 20.38
N SER A 195 1.92 23.83 19.59
CA SER A 195 1.31 23.42 18.32
C SER A 195 2.36 22.73 17.45
N ASN A 196 2.12 21.47 17.11
CA ASN A 196 2.99 20.73 16.24
C ASN A 196 2.43 20.75 14.81
N PHE A 197 2.70 21.81 14.08
CA PHE A 197 2.23 21.98 12.70
C PHE A 197 2.64 20.84 11.78
N VAL A 198 3.76 20.17 12.08
CA VAL A 198 4.20 18.98 11.33
C VAL A 198 3.21 17.84 11.49
N LEU A 199 2.71 17.60 12.70
CA LEU A 199 1.69 16.57 12.96
C LEU A 199 0.36 16.92 12.27
N ALA A 200 -0.06 18.19 12.30
CA ALA A 200 -1.24 18.65 11.61
C ALA A 200 -1.10 18.47 10.09
N PHE A 201 0.07 18.81 9.52
CA PHE A 201 0.37 18.60 8.12
C PHE A 201 0.38 17.13 7.73
N ILE A 202 0.98 16.25 8.56
CA ILE A 202 0.95 14.80 8.37
C ILE A 202 -0.49 14.29 8.35
N GLY A 203 -1.34 14.69 9.31
CA GLY A 203 -2.74 14.32 9.36
C GLY A 203 -3.51 14.72 8.09
N PHE A 204 -3.29 15.95 7.62
CA PHE A 204 -3.88 16.43 6.36
C PHE A 204 -3.38 15.64 5.14
N TYR A 205 -2.07 15.37 5.06
CA TYR A 205 -1.47 14.62 3.96
C TYR A 205 -2.03 13.18 3.90
N ILE A 206 -2.11 12.49 5.05
CA ILE A 206 -2.66 11.14 5.15
C ILE A 206 -4.14 11.15 4.74
N TYR A 207 -4.93 12.16 5.17
CA TYR A 207 -6.31 12.31 4.73
C TYR A 207 -6.44 12.42 3.20
N ARG A 208 -5.61 13.27 2.58
CA ARG A 208 -5.61 13.43 1.11
C ARG A 208 -5.26 12.13 0.39
N ALA A 209 -4.24 11.43 0.86
CA ALA A 209 -3.81 10.15 0.29
C ALA A 209 -4.89 9.06 0.46
N GLY A 210 -5.51 8.97 1.62
CA GLY A 210 -6.62 8.04 1.88
C GLY A 210 -7.85 8.31 0.99
N GLN A 211 -8.17 9.59 0.73
CA GLN A 211 -9.23 9.96 -0.20
C GLN A 211 -8.92 9.58 -1.64
N MET A 212 -7.66 9.62 -2.06
CA MET A 212 -7.27 9.15 -3.39
C MET A 212 -7.48 7.64 -3.52
N GLU A 213 -7.07 6.85 -2.54
CA GLU A 213 -7.30 5.40 -2.54
C GLU A 213 -8.79 5.04 -2.55
N TYR A 214 -9.59 5.71 -1.73
CA TYR A 214 -11.04 5.54 -1.73
C TYR A 214 -11.64 5.81 -3.13
N ARG A 215 -11.25 6.91 -3.78
CA ARG A 215 -11.74 7.26 -5.12
C ARG A 215 -11.32 6.22 -6.17
N MET A 216 -10.10 5.71 -6.12
CA MET A 216 -9.63 4.67 -7.04
C MET A 216 -10.49 3.41 -6.95
N VAL A 217 -10.78 2.93 -5.73
CA VAL A 217 -11.64 1.75 -5.54
C VAL A 217 -13.07 2.00 -6.00
N MET A 218 -13.62 3.20 -5.78
CA MET A 218 -14.97 3.54 -6.26
C MET A 218 -15.03 3.62 -7.78
N MET A 219 -14.01 4.18 -8.44
CA MET A 219 -13.92 4.22 -9.91
C MET A 219 -13.78 2.81 -10.50
N GLU A 220 -12.96 1.95 -9.89
CA GLU A 220 -12.85 0.54 -10.30
C GLU A 220 -14.20 -0.19 -10.23
N HIS A 221 -14.95 0.05 -9.16
CA HIS A 221 -16.28 -0.54 -8.98
C HIS A 221 -17.30 -0.02 -10.01
N GLN A 222 -17.26 1.27 -10.34
CA GLN A 222 -18.11 1.86 -11.38
C GLN A 222 -17.78 1.34 -12.78
N ALA A 223 -16.48 1.16 -13.07
CA ALA A 223 -16.02 0.62 -14.35
C ALA A 223 -16.35 -0.88 -14.51
N ASN A 224 -16.43 -1.62 -13.41
CA ASN A 224 -16.77 -3.04 -13.40
C ASN A 224 -17.69 -3.38 -12.21
N PRO A 225 -19.02 -3.13 -12.30
CA PRO A 225 -19.98 -3.36 -11.21
C PRO A 225 -20.06 -4.81 -10.73
N PHE A 226 -19.58 -5.76 -11.54
CA PHE A 226 -19.59 -7.20 -11.21
C PHE A 226 -18.31 -7.68 -10.52
N SER A 227 -17.27 -6.86 -10.43
CA SER A 227 -15.98 -7.24 -9.82
C SER A 227 -16.06 -7.55 -8.31
N GLY A 228 -17.14 -7.18 -7.64
CA GLY A 228 -17.37 -7.39 -6.19
C GLY A 228 -18.33 -8.53 -5.85
N ARG A 229 -18.93 -9.22 -6.81
CA ARG A 229 -19.78 -10.38 -6.52
C ARG A 229 -18.89 -11.59 -6.18
N ARG A 230 -19.26 -12.32 -5.14
CA ARG A 230 -18.62 -13.60 -4.80
C ARG A 230 -18.69 -14.52 -6.02
N GLU A 231 -17.55 -15.08 -6.41
CA GLU A 231 -17.53 -16.25 -7.31
C GLU A 231 -18.40 -17.34 -6.63
N GLY A 232 -19.58 -17.56 -7.13
CA GLY A 232 -20.56 -18.52 -6.59
C GLY A 232 -22.01 -18.04 -6.55
N GLN A 233 -22.31 -16.80 -6.93
CA GLN A 233 -23.67 -16.26 -6.95
C GLN A 233 -24.04 -15.62 -8.30
N ILE A 234 -23.65 -16.24 -9.39
CA ILE A 234 -24.16 -15.92 -10.71
C ILE A 234 -24.78 -17.21 -11.28
N ASP A 235 -25.94 -17.57 -10.77
CA ASP A 235 -26.94 -18.20 -11.61
C ASP A 235 -27.58 -17.09 -12.48
N VAL A 236 -26.78 -16.50 -13.37
CA VAL A 236 -27.34 -15.80 -14.50
C VAL A 236 -27.66 -16.91 -15.50
N GLU A 237 -28.89 -17.39 -15.45
CA GLU A 237 -29.51 -18.01 -16.58
C GLU A 237 -29.48 -16.96 -17.70
N VAL A 238 -28.39 -16.93 -18.45
CA VAL A 238 -28.28 -16.11 -19.65
C VAL A 238 -29.20 -16.81 -20.64
N SER A 239 -30.45 -16.37 -20.68
CA SER A 239 -31.32 -16.73 -21.80
C SER A 239 -30.56 -16.42 -23.08
N PRO A 240 -30.31 -17.41 -23.94
CA PRO A 240 -29.61 -17.15 -25.19
C PRO A 240 -30.39 -16.08 -25.96
N PRO A 241 -29.70 -15.16 -26.62
CA PRO A 241 -30.38 -14.11 -27.36
C PRO A 241 -31.39 -14.71 -28.33
N PRO A 242 -32.54 -14.06 -28.60
CA PRO A 242 -33.67 -14.61 -29.40
C PRO A 242 -33.27 -15.16 -30.75
N TYR A 243 -32.13 -14.77 -31.29
CA TYR A 243 -31.59 -15.25 -32.57
C TYR A 243 -30.66 -16.49 -32.41
N ALA A 244 -30.30 -16.90 -31.22
CA ALA A 244 -29.48 -18.10 -31.00
C ALA A 244 -30.25 -19.39 -31.25
N ASN A 245 -31.58 -19.33 -31.20
CA ASN A 245 -32.51 -20.46 -31.48
C ASN A 245 -33.06 -20.41 -32.91
N SER A 246 -32.67 -19.42 -33.75
CA SER A 246 -32.87 -19.58 -35.18
C SER A 246 -32.01 -20.75 -35.62
N GLU A 247 -32.60 -21.84 -36.02
CA GLU A 247 -31.95 -22.89 -36.80
C GLU A 247 -31.21 -22.22 -37.97
N SER A 248 -30.06 -21.69 -37.74
CA SER A 248 -29.10 -21.45 -38.77
C SER A 248 -28.72 -22.83 -39.23
N GLY A 249 -29.47 -23.34 -40.18
CA GLY A 249 -29.00 -24.44 -41.00
C GLY A 249 -27.59 -24.08 -41.40
N SER A 250 -26.65 -24.70 -40.68
CA SER A 250 -25.24 -24.38 -40.74
C SER A 250 -24.85 -24.19 -42.18
N ILE A 251 -24.34 -22.99 -42.55
CA ILE A 251 -23.75 -22.72 -43.86
C ILE A 251 -22.79 -23.84 -44.23
N GLY A 252 -22.11 -24.44 -43.21
CA GLY A 252 -21.31 -25.64 -43.36
C GLY A 252 -22.08 -26.93 -43.74
N ALA A 253 -23.37 -27.05 -43.45
CA ALA A 253 -24.18 -28.17 -43.91
C ALA A 253 -24.63 -27.93 -45.38
N LYS A 254 -24.95 -26.68 -45.75
CA LYS A 254 -25.24 -26.31 -47.14
C LYS A 254 -24.01 -26.45 -48.04
N LEU A 255 -22.84 -26.06 -47.58
CA LEU A 255 -21.58 -26.23 -48.32
C LEU A 255 -21.18 -27.69 -48.47
N ARG A 256 -21.37 -28.55 -47.50
CA ARG A 256 -21.08 -30.01 -47.61
C ARG A 256 -21.98 -30.69 -48.67
N ASN A 257 -23.20 -30.24 -48.87
CA ASN A 257 -24.09 -30.81 -49.87
C ASN A 257 -23.80 -30.31 -51.28
N LEU A 258 -23.09 -29.20 -51.44
CA LEU A 258 -22.68 -28.67 -52.75
C LEU A 258 -21.44 -29.39 -53.32
N PHE A 259 -20.60 -30.01 -52.46
CA PHE A 259 -19.39 -30.74 -52.91
C PHE A 259 -19.57 -32.26 -52.91
N ARG A 260 -20.79 -32.76 -52.81
CA ARG A 260 -21.12 -34.19 -52.88
C ARG A 260 -21.98 -34.47 -54.15
N ARG A 261 -21.47 -34.05 -55.32
CA ARG A 261 -21.90 -34.56 -56.63
C ARG A 261 -20.67 -34.75 -57.50
#